data_571b517f7bdc8ed903bdfb0622f6e5b7
#
_entry.id   571b517f7bdc8ed903bdfb0622f6e5b7
#
_cell.length_a   1.000
_cell.length_b   1.000
_cell.length_c   1.000
_cell.angle_alpha   90.00
_cell.angle_beta   90.00
_cell.angle_gamma   90.00
#
_symmetry.space_group_name_H-M   'P 1'
#
loop_
_entity.id
_entity.type
_entity.pdbx_description
1 polymer ?
#
loop_
_entity_poly.entity_id
_entity_poly.type
_entity_poly.pdbx_seq_one_letter_code
_entity_poly.pdbx_strand_id
1 'polypeptide(L)'
;AILVIALFYGGKVQITCLLVALVIMLGVYFMKQMGEKRMFSYLVPAFVVWGLFYYSGVHSTISGVAMALLIPMEPRYSKEYFAHKMRWLKGLMLSAATHEDFPNEEQRFYLRRMHDLSANSVGMSYRLEHALAPYVTFLVMPIFALANAGVEITSFEYLNIFHHSPEIGSIGMGVFFGL
;
A
#
# COMPACT_ATOMS: atom_id res chain seq x y z
N ALA A 1 6.98 15.14 13.84
CA ALA A 1 6.49 14.34 14.98
C ALA A 1 7.09 12.93 15.01
N ILE A 2 6.95 12.11 13.97
CA ILE A 2 7.40 10.70 13.93
C ILE A 2 8.91 10.54 14.19
N LEU A 3 9.75 11.36 13.56
CA LEU A 3 11.21 11.33 13.76
C LEU A 3 11.62 11.72 15.18
N VAL A 4 10.93 12.68 15.79
CA VAL A 4 11.21 13.12 17.16
C VAL A 4 10.87 12.02 18.16
N ILE A 5 9.70 11.41 18.02
CA ILE A 5 9.28 10.26 18.86
C ILE A 5 10.27 9.12 18.74
N ALA A 6 10.68 8.79 17.52
CA ALA A 6 11.60 7.70 17.27
C ALA A 6 13.00 7.91 17.86
N LEU A 7 13.45 9.17 17.94
CA LEU A 7 14.76 9.52 18.52
C LEU A 7 14.78 9.47 20.06
N PHE A 8 13.66 9.85 20.70
CA PHE A 8 13.56 9.97 22.16
C PHE A 8 13.02 8.72 22.86
N TYR A 9 12.24 7.89 22.15
CA TYR A 9 11.63 6.68 22.72
C TYR A 9 12.32 5.37 22.31
N GLY A 10 13.54 5.45 21.72
CA GLY A 10 14.33 4.27 21.39
C GLY A 10 14.84 3.56 22.65
N GLY A 11 14.50 2.26 22.80
CA GLY A 11 15.06 1.40 23.84
C GLY A 11 16.51 1.00 23.55
N LYS A 12 16.99 -0.12 24.15
CA LYS A 12 18.33 -0.67 23.84
C LYS A 12 18.40 -1.05 22.36
N VAL A 13 19.15 -0.28 21.57
CA VAL A 13 19.27 -0.46 20.13
C VAL A 13 20.22 -1.61 19.81
N GLN A 14 19.73 -2.62 19.07
CA GLN A 14 20.57 -3.69 18.53
C GLN A 14 21.17 -3.25 17.18
N ILE A 15 22.42 -2.78 17.22
CA ILE A 15 23.13 -2.26 16.05
C ILE A 15 23.25 -3.30 14.93
N THR A 16 23.37 -4.60 15.26
CA THR A 16 23.46 -5.68 14.28
C THR A 16 22.24 -5.74 13.35
N CYS A 17 21.03 -5.64 13.92
CA CYS A 17 19.80 -5.65 13.12
C CYS A 17 19.70 -4.42 12.22
N LEU A 18 20.14 -3.26 12.69
CA LEU A 18 20.19 -2.04 11.88
C LEU A 18 21.18 -2.11 10.72
N LEU A 19 22.36 -2.70 10.94
CA LEU A 19 23.34 -2.90 9.87
C LEU A 19 22.80 -3.82 8.78
N VAL A 20 22.14 -4.93 9.16
CA VAL A 20 21.49 -5.84 8.19
C VAL A 20 20.38 -5.12 7.43
N ALA A 21 19.54 -4.34 8.11
CA ALA A 21 18.51 -3.55 7.48
C ALA A 21 19.07 -2.53 6.49
N LEU A 22 20.17 -1.85 6.84
CA LEU A 22 20.87 -0.91 5.96
C LEU A 22 21.40 -1.61 4.69
N VAL A 23 22.00 -2.79 4.82
CA VAL A 23 22.47 -3.59 3.67
C VAL A 23 21.30 -3.94 2.73
N ILE A 24 20.17 -4.35 3.28
CA ILE A 24 18.97 -4.64 2.47
C ILE A 24 18.46 -3.38 1.78
N MET A 25 18.42 -2.23 2.46
CA MET A 25 18.02 -0.96 1.86
C MET A 25 18.95 -0.53 0.74
N LEU A 26 20.26 -0.72 0.89
CA LEU A 26 21.23 -0.49 -0.19
C LEU A 26 20.96 -1.43 -1.38
N GLY A 27 20.65 -2.70 -1.12
CA GLY A 27 20.24 -3.64 -2.17
C GLY A 27 18.99 -3.16 -2.94
N VAL A 28 17.97 -2.65 -2.25
CA VAL A 28 16.78 -2.07 -2.86
C VAL A 28 17.12 -0.81 -3.67
N TYR A 29 18.03 0.02 -3.19
CA TYR A 29 18.51 1.19 -3.93
C TYR A 29 19.20 0.78 -5.24
N PHE A 30 20.05 -0.24 -5.22
CA PHE A 30 20.67 -0.78 -6.45
C PHE A 30 19.64 -1.37 -7.40
N MET A 31 18.64 -2.09 -6.90
CA MET A 31 17.52 -2.60 -7.72
C MET A 31 16.77 -1.47 -8.43
N LYS A 32 16.55 -0.34 -7.74
CA LYS A 32 15.97 0.87 -8.34
C LYS A 32 16.84 1.39 -9.48
N GLN A 33 18.16 1.45 -9.29
CA GLN A 33 19.12 1.88 -10.32
C GLN A 33 19.13 0.95 -11.54
N MET A 34 18.94 -0.36 -11.33
CA MET A 34 18.83 -1.35 -12.41
C MET A 34 17.48 -1.27 -13.17
N GLY A 35 16.58 -0.38 -12.75
CA GLY A 35 15.30 -0.16 -13.42
C GLY A 35 14.24 -1.21 -13.11
N GLU A 36 14.39 -2.00 -12.04
CA GLU A 36 13.35 -2.94 -11.61
C GLU A 36 12.10 -2.16 -11.19
N LYS A 37 10.94 -2.51 -11.79
CA LYS A 37 9.66 -1.82 -11.57
C LYS A 37 8.54 -2.78 -11.13
N ARG A 38 8.89 -3.94 -10.57
CA ARG A 38 7.94 -4.88 -9.99
C ARG A 38 7.64 -4.50 -8.54
N MET A 39 6.38 -4.35 -8.21
CA MET A 39 5.94 -3.95 -6.88
C MET A 39 6.39 -4.93 -5.78
N PHE A 40 6.32 -6.24 -6.05
CA PHE A 40 6.74 -7.27 -5.10
C PHE A 40 8.23 -7.21 -4.75
N SER A 41 9.09 -6.80 -5.68
CA SER A 41 10.52 -6.65 -5.47
C SER A 41 10.86 -5.57 -4.43
N TYR A 42 9.94 -4.65 -4.16
CA TYR A 42 10.08 -3.62 -3.13
C TYR A 42 9.32 -3.95 -1.85
N LEU A 43 8.14 -4.59 -1.96
CA LEU A 43 7.32 -4.96 -0.81
C LEU A 43 7.98 -6.01 0.08
N VAL A 44 8.57 -7.05 -0.50
CA VAL A 44 9.21 -8.12 0.28
C VAL A 44 10.37 -7.59 1.12
N PRO A 45 11.37 -6.86 0.57
CA PRO A 45 12.40 -6.24 1.38
C PRO A 45 11.85 -5.24 2.41
N ALA A 46 10.78 -4.50 2.08
CA ALA A 46 10.17 -3.55 3.00
C ALA A 46 9.65 -4.24 4.27
N PHE A 47 8.99 -5.39 4.14
CA PHE A 47 8.54 -6.18 5.28
C PHE A 47 9.71 -6.71 6.11
N VAL A 48 10.78 -7.16 5.47
CA VAL A 48 11.98 -7.65 6.17
C VAL A 48 12.65 -6.50 6.94
N VAL A 49 12.84 -5.35 6.32
CA VAL A 49 13.41 -4.16 6.94
C VAL A 49 12.55 -3.68 8.11
N TRP A 50 11.22 -3.67 7.93
CA TRP A 50 10.28 -3.33 9.00
C TRP A 50 10.44 -4.27 10.21
N GLY A 51 10.50 -5.59 10.01
CA GLY A 51 10.74 -6.56 11.06
C GLY A 51 12.09 -6.38 11.77
N LEU A 52 13.16 -6.10 11.02
CA LEU A 52 14.48 -5.82 11.58
C LEU A 52 14.50 -4.56 12.44
N PHE A 53 13.82 -3.49 12.03
CA PHE A 53 13.65 -2.28 12.84
C PHE A 53 12.86 -2.57 14.11
N TYR A 54 11.80 -3.37 14.03
CA TYR A 54 11.01 -3.78 15.18
C TYR A 54 11.88 -4.53 16.22
N TYR A 55 12.68 -5.48 15.79
CA TYR A 55 13.60 -6.24 16.68
C TYR A 55 14.79 -5.40 17.16
N SER A 56 15.19 -4.37 16.41
CA SER A 56 16.32 -3.52 16.81
C SER A 56 15.98 -2.57 17.95
N GLY A 57 14.71 -2.41 18.32
CA GLY A 57 14.26 -1.44 19.32
C GLY A 57 14.10 0.00 18.80
N VAL A 58 14.36 0.21 17.52
CA VAL A 58 14.08 1.50 16.83
C VAL A 58 12.62 1.51 16.37
N HIS A 59 12.00 2.68 16.42
CA HIS A 59 10.59 2.82 16.04
C HIS A 59 10.35 2.38 14.59
N SER A 60 9.56 1.32 14.42
CA SER A 60 9.40 0.63 13.13
C SER A 60 8.79 1.52 12.02
N THR A 61 8.10 2.60 12.37
CA THR A 61 7.56 3.58 11.39
C THR A 61 8.65 4.27 10.57
N ILE A 62 9.88 4.41 11.09
CA ILE A 62 11.01 4.98 10.34
C ILE A 62 11.34 4.12 9.13
N SER A 63 11.27 2.79 9.27
CA SER A 63 11.53 1.87 8.15
C SER A 63 10.56 2.11 7.00
N GLY A 64 9.29 2.37 7.31
CA GLY A 64 8.26 2.69 6.30
C GLY A 64 8.60 3.97 5.53
N VAL A 65 8.98 5.04 6.23
CA VAL A 65 9.39 6.31 5.60
C VAL A 65 10.64 6.11 4.74
N ALA A 66 11.66 5.43 5.27
CA ALA A 66 12.90 5.17 4.56
C ALA A 66 12.67 4.33 3.28
N MET A 67 11.84 3.29 3.37
CA MET A 67 11.47 2.46 2.22
C MET A 67 10.63 3.24 1.20
N ALA A 68 9.73 4.12 1.64
CA ALA A 68 8.92 4.94 0.74
C ALA A 68 9.78 5.86 -0.14
N LEU A 69 10.88 6.40 0.39
CA LEU A 69 11.85 7.21 -0.38
C LEU A 69 12.63 6.38 -1.41
N LEU A 70 12.80 5.08 -1.18
CA LEU A 70 13.48 4.18 -2.11
C LEU A 70 12.58 3.72 -3.26
N ILE A 71 11.26 3.73 -3.10
CA ILE A 71 10.31 3.31 -4.15
C ILE A 71 10.40 4.28 -5.34
N PRO A 72 10.55 3.78 -6.59
CA PRO A 72 10.58 4.62 -7.77
C PRO A 72 9.21 5.26 -8.00
N MET A 73 9.20 6.58 -8.16
CA MET A 73 7.98 7.35 -8.47
C MET A 73 7.67 7.37 -9.96
N GLU A 74 8.65 7.05 -10.79
CA GLU A 74 8.51 7.11 -12.23
C GLU A 74 7.62 5.97 -12.77
N PRO A 75 6.76 6.25 -13.73
CA PRO A 75 5.97 5.24 -14.41
C PRO A 75 6.86 4.30 -15.23
N ARG A 76 6.36 3.10 -15.51
CA ARG A 76 7.11 2.11 -16.32
C ARG A 76 7.20 2.51 -17.78
N TYR A 77 6.17 3.19 -18.29
CA TYR A 77 6.07 3.63 -19.67
C TYR A 77 6.00 5.16 -19.76
N SER A 78 6.68 5.74 -20.75
CA SER A 78 6.57 7.17 -21.04
C SER A 78 5.16 7.51 -21.54
N LYS A 79 4.76 8.78 -21.38
CA LYS A 79 3.46 9.27 -21.85
C LYS A 79 3.27 9.07 -23.35
N GLU A 80 4.33 9.25 -24.13
CA GLU A 80 4.32 9.09 -25.59
C GLU A 80 4.15 7.63 -26.00
N TYR A 81 4.92 6.72 -25.39
CA TYR A 81 4.76 5.28 -25.61
C TYR A 81 3.36 4.81 -25.26
N PHE A 82 2.83 5.25 -24.12
CA PHE A 82 1.47 4.95 -23.67
C PHE A 82 0.44 5.39 -24.71
N ALA A 83 0.50 6.68 -25.16
CA ALA A 83 -0.45 7.23 -26.11
C ALA A 83 -0.40 6.50 -27.47
N HIS A 84 0.79 6.17 -27.95
CA HIS A 84 0.96 5.43 -29.20
C HIS A 84 0.41 3.99 -29.08
N LYS A 85 0.79 3.28 -28.03
CA LYS A 85 0.38 1.89 -27.82
C LYS A 85 -1.11 1.75 -27.56
N MET A 86 -1.71 2.70 -26.83
CA MET A 86 -3.14 2.74 -26.58
C MET A 86 -3.94 2.93 -27.87
N ARG A 87 -3.50 3.86 -28.74
CA ARG A 87 -4.14 4.07 -30.05
C ARG A 87 -4.07 2.82 -30.92
N TRP A 88 -2.93 2.14 -30.93
CA TRP A 88 -2.75 0.90 -31.68
C TRP A 88 -3.65 -0.22 -31.17
N LEU A 89 -3.71 -0.44 -29.84
CA LEU A 89 -4.60 -1.45 -29.23
C LEU A 89 -6.08 -1.13 -29.49
N LYS A 90 -6.46 0.16 -29.44
CA LYS A 90 -7.82 0.60 -29.78
C LYS A 90 -8.16 0.25 -31.23
N GLY A 91 -7.25 0.46 -32.16
CA GLY A 91 -7.42 0.09 -33.57
C GLY A 91 -7.67 -1.41 -33.76
N LEU A 92 -6.87 -2.24 -33.10
CA LEU A 92 -7.04 -3.70 -33.15
C LEU A 92 -8.37 -4.15 -32.53
N MET A 93 -8.76 -3.56 -31.40
CA MET A 93 -10.04 -3.85 -30.75
C MET A 93 -11.22 -3.52 -31.67
N LEU A 94 -11.16 -2.41 -32.38
CA LEU A 94 -12.22 -1.98 -33.32
C LEU A 94 -12.24 -2.86 -34.56
N SER A 95 -11.09 -3.32 -35.07
CA SER A 95 -11.01 -4.25 -36.22
C SER A 95 -11.53 -5.65 -35.89
N ALA A 96 -11.44 -6.06 -34.61
CA ALA A 96 -12.01 -7.33 -34.12
C ALA A 96 -13.49 -7.21 -33.69
N ALA A 97 -14.14 -6.06 -33.99
CA ALA A 97 -15.53 -5.85 -33.60
C ALA A 97 -16.47 -6.77 -34.39
N THR A 98 -17.26 -7.53 -33.66
CA THR A 98 -18.41 -8.30 -34.12
C THR A 98 -19.70 -7.55 -33.83
N HIS A 99 -20.79 -7.86 -34.53
CA HIS A 99 -22.11 -7.26 -34.29
C HIS A 99 -22.80 -7.73 -32.98
N GLU A 100 -22.06 -8.41 -32.10
CA GLU A 100 -22.57 -8.89 -30.82
C GLU A 100 -22.45 -7.80 -29.75
N ASP A 101 -23.43 -7.72 -28.86
CA ASP A 101 -23.48 -6.76 -27.75
C ASP A 101 -22.39 -7.02 -26.69
N PHE A 102 -21.80 -8.22 -26.68
CA PHE A 102 -20.74 -8.60 -25.73
C PHE A 102 -19.39 -8.73 -26.40
N PRO A 103 -18.28 -8.33 -25.72
CA PRO A 103 -16.94 -8.48 -26.25
C PRO A 103 -16.59 -9.93 -26.47
N ASN A 104 -16.09 -10.26 -27.66
CA ASN A 104 -15.54 -11.58 -27.98
C ASN A 104 -14.18 -11.82 -27.27
N GLU A 105 -13.62 -13.03 -27.36
CA GLU A 105 -12.37 -13.39 -26.68
C GLU A 105 -11.18 -12.51 -27.12
N GLU A 106 -11.11 -12.13 -28.39
CA GLU A 106 -10.06 -11.24 -28.88
C GLU A 106 -10.20 -9.83 -28.32
N GLN A 107 -11.40 -9.29 -28.27
CA GLN A 107 -11.67 -7.99 -27.68
C GLN A 107 -11.35 -7.97 -26.18
N ARG A 108 -11.69 -9.05 -25.46
CA ARG A 108 -11.32 -9.21 -24.03
C ARG A 108 -9.81 -9.23 -23.85
N PHE A 109 -9.07 -9.85 -24.74
CA PHE A 109 -7.61 -9.85 -24.72
C PHE A 109 -7.07 -8.42 -24.88
N TYR A 110 -7.56 -7.65 -25.86
CA TYR A 110 -7.12 -6.26 -26.05
C TYR A 110 -7.50 -5.38 -24.88
N LEU A 111 -8.69 -5.55 -24.29
CA LEU A 111 -9.12 -4.82 -23.10
C LEU A 111 -8.20 -5.09 -21.90
N ARG A 112 -7.83 -6.35 -21.66
CA ARG A 112 -6.85 -6.69 -20.60
C ARG A 112 -5.50 -6.04 -20.86
N ARG A 113 -5.03 -6.05 -22.11
CA ARG A 113 -3.77 -5.37 -22.48
C ARG A 113 -3.81 -3.88 -22.29
N MET A 114 -4.94 -3.23 -22.60
CA MET A 114 -5.14 -1.79 -22.33
C MET A 114 -5.14 -1.50 -20.83
N HIS A 115 -5.80 -2.34 -20.04
CA HIS A 115 -5.79 -2.24 -18.59
C HIS A 115 -4.38 -2.36 -18.01
N ASP A 116 -3.62 -3.37 -18.41
CA ASP A 116 -2.24 -3.58 -17.97
C ASP A 116 -1.32 -2.42 -18.37
N LEU A 117 -1.49 -1.89 -19.59
CA LEU A 117 -0.75 -0.74 -20.07
C LEU A 117 -1.07 0.49 -19.23
N SER A 118 -2.35 0.75 -18.95
CA SER A 118 -2.80 1.86 -18.11
C SER A 118 -2.23 1.74 -16.69
N ALA A 119 -2.35 0.57 -16.08
CA ALA A 119 -1.82 0.32 -14.73
C ALA A 119 -0.30 0.54 -14.64
N ASN A 120 0.47 0.17 -15.66
CA ASN A 120 1.92 0.34 -15.68
C ASN A 120 2.39 1.75 -16.12
N SER A 121 1.48 2.58 -16.61
CA SER A 121 1.76 3.98 -16.98
C SER A 121 1.62 4.95 -15.81
N VAL A 122 1.17 4.45 -14.65
CA VAL A 122 1.10 5.20 -13.40
C VAL A 122 2.28 4.82 -12.52
N GLY A 123 2.86 5.80 -11.81
CA GLY A 123 3.98 5.57 -10.89
C GLY A 123 3.65 4.53 -9.81
N MET A 124 4.65 3.75 -9.40
CA MET A 124 4.45 2.68 -8.42
C MET A 124 3.96 3.21 -7.07
N SER A 125 4.48 4.35 -6.62
CA SER A 125 4.05 5.00 -5.38
C SER A 125 2.57 5.35 -5.37
N TYR A 126 2.05 5.90 -6.47
CA TYR A 126 0.62 6.21 -6.62
C TYR A 126 -0.26 4.96 -6.59
N ARG A 127 0.17 3.89 -7.27
CA ARG A 127 -0.54 2.60 -7.25
C ARG A 127 -0.59 1.99 -5.85
N LEU A 128 0.53 2.07 -5.11
CA LEU A 128 0.62 1.57 -3.75
C LEU A 128 -0.27 2.38 -2.81
N GLU A 129 -0.25 3.70 -2.92
CA GLU A 129 -1.10 4.60 -2.15
C GLU A 129 -2.59 4.25 -2.35
N HIS A 130 -3.04 4.17 -3.60
CA HIS A 130 -4.44 3.86 -3.91
C HIS A 130 -4.84 2.43 -3.52
N ALA A 131 -3.92 1.47 -3.59
CA ALA A 131 -4.20 0.12 -3.14
C ALA A 131 -4.30 0.02 -1.61
N LEU A 132 -3.53 0.80 -0.87
CA LEU A 132 -3.51 0.78 0.59
C LEU A 132 -4.57 1.70 1.22
N ALA A 133 -4.96 2.79 0.55
CA ALA A 133 -5.89 3.78 1.09
C ALA A 133 -7.19 3.16 1.68
N PRO A 134 -7.91 2.26 0.98
CA PRO A 134 -9.13 1.66 1.56
C PRO A 134 -8.85 0.83 2.81
N TYR A 135 -7.74 0.09 2.85
CA TYR A 135 -7.36 -0.71 4.03
C TYR A 135 -6.98 0.19 5.20
N VAL A 136 -6.28 1.29 4.94
CA VAL A 136 -5.93 2.25 6.00
C VAL A 136 -7.19 2.93 6.54
N THR A 137 -8.08 3.39 5.67
CA THR A 137 -9.28 4.12 6.07
C THR A 137 -10.31 3.22 6.77
N PHE A 138 -10.59 2.02 6.25
CA PHE A 138 -11.68 1.19 6.75
C PHE A 138 -11.26 0.12 7.75
N LEU A 139 -9.98 -0.22 7.84
CA LEU A 139 -9.48 -1.24 8.76
C LEU A 139 -8.56 -0.64 9.83
N VAL A 140 -7.49 0.06 9.40
CA VAL A 140 -6.45 0.53 10.33
C VAL A 140 -6.96 1.67 11.20
N MET A 141 -7.63 2.66 10.62
CA MET A 141 -8.13 3.82 11.36
C MET A 141 -9.17 3.46 12.44
N PRO A 142 -10.18 2.62 12.18
CA PRO A 142 -11.11 2.18 13.22
C PRO A 142 -10.44 1.38 14.33
N ILE A 143 -9.53 0.45 14.00
CA ILE A 143 -8.79 -0.32 15.02
C ILE A 143 -7.92 0.61 15.86
N PHE A 144 -7.24 1.57 15.23
CA PHE A 144 -6.42 2.57 15.91
C PHE A 144 -7.27 3.46 16.85
N ALA A 145 -8.45 3.89 16.37
CA ALA A 145 -9.38 4.68 17.17
C ALA A 145 -9.88 3.90 18.40
N LEU A 146 -10.24 2.62 18.23
CA LEU A 146 -10.65 1.73 19.33
C LEU A 146 -9.50 1.53 20.33
N ALA A 147 -8.30 1.30 19.87
CA ALA A 147 -7.12 1.10 20.73
C ALA A 147 -6.81 2.37 21.56
N ASN A 148 -6.93 3.56 20.94
CA ASN A 148 -6.67 4.82 21.63
C ASN A 148 -7.82 5.27 22.54
N ALA A 149 -9.05 4.83 22.28
CA ALA A 149 -10.20 5.11 23.13
C ALA A 149 -10.11 4.43 24.52
N GLY A 150 -9.15 3.50 24.70
CA GLY A 150 -8.95 2.79 25.96
C GLY A 150 -10.12 1.87 26.34
N VAL A 151 -10.92 1.45 25.37
CA VAL A 151 -12.06 0.55 25.58
C VAL A 151 -11.54 -0.85 25.89
N GLU A 152 -11.76 -1.33 27.08
CA GLU A 152 -11.47 -2.72 27.45
C GLU A 152 -12.44 -3.67 26.74
N ILE A 153 -11.98 -4.32 25.68
CA ILE A 153 -12.75 -5.33 24.94
C ILE A 153 -12.64 -6.66 25.71
N THR A 154 -13.48 -6.83 26.74
CA THR A 154 -13.51 -8.07 27.53
C THR A 154 -14.37 -9.17 26.92
N SER A 155 -15.28 -8.85 26.02
CA SER A 155 -16.07 -9.82 25.25
C SER A 155 -16.52 -9.29 23.90
N PHE A 156 -16.84 -10.19 22.96
CA PHE A 156 -17.37 -9.83 21.63
C PHE A 156 -18.74 -9.09 21.66
N GLU A 157 -19.42 -9.11 22.79
CA GLU A 157 -20.69 -8.37 22.94
C GLU A 157 -20.49 -6.85 22.85
N TYR A 158 -19.31 -6.34 23.21
CA TYR A 158 -18.97 -4.92 23.11
C TYR A 158 -18.83 -4.41 21.65
N LEU A 159 -18.61 -5.32 20.71
CA LEU A 159 -18.57 -4.99 19.27
C LEU A 159 -19.97 -4.93 18.63
N ASN A 160 -21.01 -5.29 19.37
CA ASN A 160 -22.39 -5.21 18.87
C ASN A 160 -22.88 -3.77 18.97
N ILE A 161 -22.91 -3.07 17.82
CA ILE A 161 -23.34 -1.66 17.67
C ILE A 161 -24.75 -1.41 18.21
N PHE A 162 -25.59 -2.46 18.27
CA PHE A 162 -26.97 -2.40 18.72
C PHE A 162 -27.19 -2.85 20.17
N HIS A 163 -26.10 -3.01 20.94
CA HIS A 163 -26.25 -3.42 22.33
C HIS A 163 -26.93 -2.31 23.16
N HIS A 164 -27.88 -2.71 24.00
CA HIS A 164 -28.82 -1.83 24.70
C HIS A 164 -28.21 -0.99 25.85
N SER A 165 -26.92 -1.07 26.10
CA SER A 165 -26.27 -0.23 27.10
C SER A 165 -25.86 1.12 26.45
N PRO A 166 -26.36 2.26 26.99
CA PRO A 166 -26.19 3.58 26.35
C PRO A 166 -24.73 4.02 26.27
N GLU A 167 -23.86 3.49 27.11
CA GLU A 167 -22.43 3.86 27.11
C GLU A 167 -21.63 3.17 26.01
N ILE A 168 -21.88 1.88 25.75
CA ILE A 168 -21.13 1.07 24.80
C ILE A 168 -21.64 1.29 23.37
N GLY A 169 -22.94 1.44 23.19
CA GLY A 169 -23.54 1.76 21.89
C GLY A 169 -23.10 3.12 21.37
N SER A 170 -22.94 4.12 22.24
CA SER A 170 -22.48 5.47 21.87
C SER A 170 -21.03 5.49 21.42
N ILE A 171 -20.14 4.67 22.03
CA ILE A 171 -18.73 4.57 21.65
C ILE A 171 -18.59 3.86 20.29
N GLY A 172 -19.30 2.75 20.07
CA GLY A 172 -19.30 2.04 18.79
C GLY A 172 -19.85 2.89 17.64
N MET A 173 -20.95 3.61 17.88
CA MET A 173 -21.51 4.57 16.92
C MET A 173 -20.57 5.76 16.69
N GLY A 174 -19.95 6.31 17.73
CA GLY A 174 -18.98 7.40 17.61
C GLY A 174 -17.77 7.03 16.76
N VAL A 175 -17.25 5.81 16.90
CA VAL A 175 -16.13 5.31 16.08
C VAL A 175 -16.57 5.05 14.64
N PHE A 176 -17.79 4.55 14.41
CA PHE A 176 -18.28 4.22 13.07
C PHE A 176 -18.69 5.45 12.25
N PHE A 177 -19.27 6.46 12.90
CA PHE A 177 -19.74 7.70 12.23
C PHE A 177 -18.81 8.91 12.41
N GLY A 178 -17.83 8.82 13.31
CA GLY A 178 -16.89 9.92 13.58
C GLY A 178 -15.60 9.87 12.75
N LEU A 179 -15.46 8.87 11.88
CA LEU A 179 -14.41 8.70 10.87
C LEU A 179 -14.92 9.09 9.50
#